data_017d40ecab2a466c4a7746f560ea9cf0
#
_entry.id   017d40ecab2a466c4a7746f560ea9cf0
#
_cell.length_a   1.000
_cell.length_b   1.000
_cell.length_c   1.000
_cell.angle_alpha   90.00
_cell.angle_beta   90.00
_cell.angle_gamma   90.00
#
_symmetry.space_group_name_H-M   'P 1'
#
loop_
_entity.id
_entity.type
_entity.pdbx_description
1 polymer ?
#
loop_
_entity_poly.entity_id
_entity_poly.type
_entity_poly.pdbx_seq_one_letter_code
_entity_poly.pdbx_strand_id
1 'polypeptide(L)'
;MDATLFLGIDVGSTTVKVAILDSDNNVLFSDYERHFANIRETLLDLMTKARAELGDRDLHPMITGSGGMSISKYIHVPFVQEVISVSSALGYFAPKTDVAIELGGEDAKIIYFENGNVEQRMNGICAGGTGSFIDQMASLLETDAPGLNEYAKNYKAIYQIAARCGVFAKTDIQPLINDGASKEDLSASIFQAVVNQTISGLACGKPIRGHVAFLGGPLHFLSELKAAFIRTLHLTDEEVIAPANSHLFAAMGAAMNYKADVTTSIDELIRLLSSDIKIQAETARMDPLFKNQEEYDAFKKWHSVHTVTEGNLADYHGKCFLGIDAGSTTTKVAVVG
;
A
#
# COMPACT_ATOMS: atom_id res chain seq x y z
N MET A 1 -34.69 12.75 17.55
CA MET A 1 -33.91 11.49 17.59
C MET A 1 -32.71 11.73 16.75
N ASP A 2 -31.50 11.61 17.30
CA ASP A 2 -30.29 11.70 16.51
C ASP A 2 -30.29 10.53 15.52
N ALA A 3 -29.93 10.83 14.28
CA ALA A 3 -29.89 9.82 13.23
C ALA A 3 -28.82 8.76 13.58
N THR A 4 -29.16 7.50 13.43
CA THR A 4 -28.24 6.38 13.60
C THR A 4 -27.13 6.46 12.55
N LEU A 5 -25.86 6.37 12.98
CA LEU A 5 -24.70 6.44 12.11
C LEU A 5 -23.97 5.09 12.06
N PHE A 6 -23.29 4.83 10.97
CA PHE A 6 -22.63 3.57 10.71
C PHE A 6 -21.14 3.84 10.42
N LEU A 7 -20.27 3.27 11.24
CA LEU A 7 -18.83 3.44 11.14
C LEU A 7 -18.19 2.21 10.50
N GLY A 8 -17.49 2.40 9.40
CA GLY A 8 -16.60 1.41 8.83
C GLY A 8 -15.14 1.80 8.98
N ILE A 9 -14.34 0.87 9.45
CA ILE A 9 -12.90 1.02 9.61
C ILE A 9 -12.22 -0.03 8.74
N ASP A 10 -11.33 0.38 7.85
CA ASP A 10 -10.47 -0.53 7.08
C ASP A 10 -9.01 -0.33 7.51
N VAL A 11 -8.44 -1.37 8.12
CA VAL A 11 -7.02 -1.40 8.50
C VAL A 11 -6.28 -2.30 7.53
N GLY A 12 -5.75 -1.68 6.48
CA GLY A 12 -4.90 -2.36 5.51
C GLY A 12 -3.45 -2.50 5.97
N SER A 13 -2.60 -3.09 5.15
CA SER A 13 -1.18 -3.30 5.44
C SER A 13 -0.36 -2.00 5.55
N THR A 14 -0.78 -0.94 4.86
CA THR A 14 -0.05 0.35 4.83
C THR A 14 -0.88 1.55 5.25
N THR A 15 -2.21 1.42 5.26
CA THR A 15 -3.15 2.53 5.45
C THR A 15 -4.29 2.17 6.39
N VAL A 16 -4.80 3.18 7.11
CA VAL A 16 -6.09 3.11 7.82
C VAL A 16 -7.07 4.03 7.10
N LYS A 17 -8.29 3.55 6.93
CA LYS A 17 -9.40 4.29 6.34
C LYS A 17 -10.60 4.23 7.26
N VAL A 18 -11.32 5.33 7.32
CA VAL A 18 -12.55 5.47 8.11
C VAL A 18 -13.63 6.05 7.21
N ALA A 19 -14.84 5.48 7.28
CA ALA A 19 -16.04 6.03 6.66
C ALA A 19 -17.20 6.00 7.64
N ILE A 20 -17.88 7.12 7.82
CA ILE A 20 -19.10 7.21 8.62
C ILE A 20 -20.25 7.55 7.68
N LEU A 21 -21.26 6.67 7.67
CA LEU A 21 -22.42 6.76 6.79
C LEU A 21 -23.69 7.07 7.61
N ASP A 22 -24.65 7.72 6.94
CA ASP A 22 -26.03 7.80 7.46
C ASP A 22 -26.87 6.57 7.04
N SER A 23 -28.15 6.57 7.40
CA SER A 23 -29.10 5.49 7.08
C SER A 23 -29.36 5.30 5.56
N ASP A 24 -29.08 6.32 4.76
CA ASP A 24 -29.21 6.30 3.31
C ASP A 24 -27.89 5.99 2.59
N ASN A 25 -26.86 5.59 3.35
CA ASN A 25 -25.48 5.34 2.92
C ASN A 25 -24.76 6.57 2.35
N ASN A 26 -25.20 7.78 2.69
CA ASN A 26 -24.41 8.98 2.35
C ASN A 26 -23.19 9.05 3.26
N VAL A 27 -22.04 9.40 2.71
CA VAL A 27 -20.80 9.57 3.44
C VAL A 27 -20.85 10.92 4.17
N LEU A 28 -20.89 10.90 5.51
CA LEU A 28 -20.86 12.08 6.35
C LEU A 28 -19.45 12.48 6.74
N PHE A 29 -18.57 11.51 6.93
CA PHE A 29 -17.16 11.69 7.20
C PHE A 29 -16.38 10.54 6.54
N SER A 30 -15.23 10.86 5.99
CA SER A 30 -14.27 9.84 5.54
C SER A 30 -12.87 10.40 5.55
N ASP A 31 -11.90 9.55 5.89
CA ASP A 31 -10.50 9.92 5.81
C ASP A 31 -9.63 8.68 5.53
N TYR A 32 -8.42 8.92 5.01
CA TYR A 32 -7.49 7.92 4.52
C TYR A 32 -6.07 8.34 4.87
N GLU A 33 -5.38 7.57 5.74
CA GLU A 33 -4.02 7.88 6.14
C GLU A 33 -3.08 6.68 6.11
N ARG A 34 -1.78 6.92 5.85
CA ARG A 34 -0.71 5.93 6.01
C ARG A 34 -0.35 5.78 7.48
N HIS A 35 -0.30 4.55 7.98
CA HIS A 35 -0.05 4.31 9.41
C HIS A 35 1.43 4.10 9.77
N PHE A 36 2.33 3.84 8.82
CA PHE A 36 3.77 3.62 9.09
C PHE A 36 4.01 2.72 10.31
N ALA A 37 3.27 1.60 10.39
CA ALA A 37 3.21 0.66 11.52
C ALA A 37 2.60 1.22 12.84
N ASN A 38 2.12 2.47 12.88
CA ASN A 38 1.46 3.09 14.04
C ASN A 38 -0.07 3.06 13.87
N ILE A 39 -0.64 1.86 13.67
CA ILE A 39 -2.07 1.68 13.35
C ILE A 39 -2.99 2.34 14.37
N ARG A 40 -2.72 2.13 15.67
CA ARG A 40 -3.55 2.64 16.76
C ARG A 40 -3.57 4.16 16.79
N GLU A 41 -2.41 4.78 16.72
CA GLU A 41 -2.22 6.23 16.74
C GLU A 41 -2.91 6.85 15.51
N THR A 42 -2.74 6.26 14.33
CA THR A 42 -3.39 6.73 13.10
C THR A 42 -4.91 6.62 13.22
N LEU A 43 -5.44 5.50 13.72
CA LEU A 43 -6.89 5.37 13.92
C LEU A 43 -7.42 6.36 14.97
N LEU A 44 -6.66 6.61 16.05
CA LEU A 44 -6.99 7.62 17.05
C LEU A 44 -7.09 9.03 16.44
N ASP A 45 -6.13 9.38 15.57
CA ASP A 45 -6.13 10.67 14.88
C ASP A 45 -7.35 10.81 13.95
N LEU A 46 -7.66 9.76 13.18
CA LEU A 46 -8.85 9.74 12.31
C LEU A 46 -10.15 9.87 13.09
N MET A 47 -10.30 9.17 14.23
CA MET A 47 -11.47 9.27 15.08
C MET A 47 -11.55 10.65 15.76
N THR A 48 -10.42 11.27 16.10
CA THR A 48 -10.38 12.63 16.65
C THR A 48 -10.85 13.66 15.63
N LYS A 49 -10.46 13.51 14.35
CA LYS A 49 -10.98 14.34 13.25
C LYS A 49 -12.49 14.16 13.09
N ALA A 50 -12.97 12.90 13.06
CA ALA A 50 -14.40 12.61 12.99
C ALA A 50 -15.17 13.27 14.14
N ARG A 51 -14.61 13.22 15.37
CA ARG A 51 -15.16 13.88 16.55
C ARG A 51 -15.28 15.41 16.40
N ALA A 52 -14.26 16.02 15.80
CA ALA A 52 -14.24 17.46 15.57
C ALA A 52 -15.33 17.91 14.57
N GLU A 53 -15.62 17.10 13.55
CA GLU A 53 -16.61 17.42 12.52
C GLU A 53 -18.04 17.07 12.90
N LEU A 54 -18.26 15.88 13.51
CA LEU A 54 -19.60 15.34 13.76
C LEU A 54 -20.09 15.51 15.20
N GLY A 55 -19.20 15.89 16.12
CA GLY A 55 -19.49 15.84 17.55
C GLY A 55 -19.43 14.42 18.10
N ASP A 56 -19.75 14.23 19.39
CA ASP A 56 -19.94 12.88 19.93
C ASP A 56 -21.27 12.31 19.43
N ARG A 57 -21.20 11.17 18.77
CA ARG A 57 -22.35 10.49 18.15
C ARG A 57 -22.26 9.00 18.44
N ASP A 58 -23.41 8.40 18.64
CA ASP A 58 -23.56 6.95 18.70
C ASP A 58 -23.43 6.34 17.30
N LEU A 59 -22.67 5.28 17.21
CA LEU A 59 -22.30 4.60 15.98
C LEU A 59 -22.56 3.10 16.08
N HIS A 60 -22.92 2.48 14.94
CA HIS A 60 -22.78 1.05 14.75
C HIS A 60 -21.45 0.79 14.03
N PRO A 61 -20.40 0.34 14.75
CA PRO A 61 -19.07 0.17 14.18
C PRO A 61 -18.87 -1.20 13.57
N MET A 62 -18.06 -1.26 12.51
CA MET A 62 -17.56 -2.49 11.89
C MET A 62 -16.13 -2.27 11.41
N ILE A 63 -15.27 -3.27 11.57
CA ILE A 63 -13.88 -3.21 11.12
C ILE A 63 -13.58 -4.29 10.09
N THR A 64 -12.71 -3.97 9.15
CA THR A 64 -12.20 -4.87 8.10
C THR A 64 -10.71 -4.64 7.85
N GLY A 65 -10.15 -5.34 6.88
CA GLY A 65 -8.75 -5.23 6.46
C GLY A 65 -7.82 -6.19 7.19
N SER A 66 -6.64 -6.42 6.62
CA SER A 66 -5.65 -7.39 7.09
C SER A 66 -5.15 -7.12 8.52
N GLY A 67 -5.01 -5.84 8.91
CA GLY A 67 -4.64 -5.41 10.26
C GLY A 67 -5.82 -5.28 11.22
N GLY A 68 -7.06 -5.34 10.72
CA GLY A 68 -8.27 -5.04 11.49
C GLY A 68 -8.58 -6.05 12.59
N MET A 69 -8.28 -7.34 12.37
CA MET A 69 -8.62 -8.40 13.33
C MET A 69 -7.93 -8.24 14.70
N SER A 70 -6.71 -7.75 14.72
CA SER A 70 -5.99 -7.52 15.97
C SER A 70 -6.58 -6.35 16.75
N ILE A 71 -6.85 -5.22 16.08
CA ILE A 71 -7.35 -4.03 16.75
C ILE A 71 -8.83 -4.17 17.15
N SER A 72 -9.63 -4.94 16.40
CA SER A 72 -11.05 -5.20 16.68
C SER A 72 -11.29 -5.73 18.10
N LYS A 73 -10.40 -6.60 18.58
CA LYS A 73 -10.46 -7.18 19.92
C LYS A 73 -10.28 -6.12 21.02
N TYR A 74 -9.44 -5.12 20.79
CA TYR A 74 -9.14 -4.07 21.77
C TYR A 74 -10.22 -3.00 21.85
N ILE A 75 -10.77 -2.62 20.71
CA ILE A 75 -11.80 -1.59 20.68
C ILE A 75 -13.22 -2.17 20.72
N HIS A 76 -13.34 -3.48 20.88
CA HIS A 76 -14.61 -4.24 20.94
C HIS A 76 -15.52 -4.00 19.74
N VAL A 77 -14.93 -3.81 18.56
CA VAL A 77 -15.64 -3.61 17.29
C VAL A 77 -15.67 -4.94 16.52
N PRO A 78 -16.84 -5.39 16.02
CA PRO A 78 -16.94 -6.62 15.26
C PRO A 78 -16.17 -6.52 13.93
N PHE A 79 -15.68 -7.67 13.47
CA PHE A 79 -14.89 -7.80 12.25
C PHE A 79 -15.72 -8.41 11.11
N VAL A 80 -15.54 -7.90 9.91
CA VAL A 80 -16.09 -8.46 8.66
C VAL A 80 -14.95 -8.68 7.66
N GLN A 81 -15.04 -9.74 6.86
CA GLN A 81 -14.06 -10.01 5.81
C GLN A 81 -14.11 -8.94 4.72
N GLU A 82 -12.95 -8.54 4.24
CA GLU A 82 -12.81 -7.46 3.28
C GLU A 82 -13.56 -7.72 1.96
N VAL A 83 -13.55 -8.96 1.47
CA VAL A 83 -14.31 -9.33 0.26
C VAL A 83 -15.81 -9.08 0.42
N ILE A 84 -16.36 -9.32 1.61
CA ILE A 84 -17.77 -9.05 1.92
C ILE A 84 -18.01 -7.54 1.92
N SER A 85 -17.16 -6.79 2.58
CA SER A 85 -17.24 -5.33 2.64
C SER A 85 -17.20 -4.71 1.24
N VAL A 86 -16.19 -5.04 0.46
CA VAL A 86 -16.03 -4.50 -0.91
C VAL A 86 -17.20 -4.91 -1.80
N SER A 87 -17.68 -6.16 -1.72
CA SER A 87 -18.83 -6.63 -2.49
C SER A 87 -20.12 -5.91 -2.12
N SER A 88 -20.34 -5.62 -0.82
CA SER A 88 -21.51 -4.85 -0.37
C SER A 88 -21.47 -3.41 -0.90
N ALA A 89 -20.31 -2.75 -0.83
CA ALA A 89 -20.15 -1.41 -1.37
C ALA A 89 -20.34 -1.37 -2.89
N LEU A 90 -19.76 -2.33 -3.63
CA LEU A 90 -19.93 -2.44 -5.08
C LEU A 90 -21.39 -2.68 -5.45
N GLY A 91 -22.09 -3.57 -4.77
CA GLY A 91 -23.49 -3.86 -5.01
C GLY A 91 -24.40 -2.65 -4.88
N TYR A 92 -24.05 -1.71 -4.00
CA TYR A 92 -24.83 -0.49 -3.77
C TYR A 92 -24.37 0.68 -4.63
N PHE A 93 -23.06 1.01 -4.60
CA PHE A 93 -22.53 2.22 -5.23
C PHE A 93 -22.15 2.03 -6.70
N ALA A 94 -21.90 0.79 -7.13
CA ALA A 94 -21.49 0.45 -8.48
C ALA A 94 -22.14 -0.87 -8.98
N PRO A 95 -23.49 -0.97 -9.00
CA PRO A 95 -24.22 -2.24 -9.20
C PRO A 95 -24.03 -2.86 -10.59
N LYS A 96 -23.48 -2.12 -11.56
CA LYS A 96 -23.17 -2.62 -12.90
C LYS A 96 -21.82 -3.33 -12.99
N THR A 97 -21.05 -3.41 -11.90
CA THR A 97 -19.70 -4.00 -11.92
C THR A 97 -19.75 -5.48 -12.25
N ASP A 98 -19.06 -5.88 -13.32
CA ASP A 98 -18.83 -7.28 -13.69
C ASP A 98 -17.51 -7.78 -13.10
N VAL A 99 -16.49 -6.93 -13.08
CA VAL A 99 -15.17 -7.22 -12.51
C VAL A 99 -14.66 -6.02 -11.73
N ALA A 100 -14.10 -6.25 -10.55
CA ALA A 100 -13.37 -5.21 -9.82
C ALA A 100 -11.88 -5.54 -9.74
N ILE A 101 -11.03 -4.56 -10.02
CA ILE A 101 -9.59 -4.60 -9.81
C ILE A 101 -9.30 -3.69 -8.62
N GLU A 102 -8.76 -4.25 -7.55
CA GLU A 102 -8.38 -3.51 -6.36
C GLU A 102 -6.88 -3.62 -6.13
N LEU A 103 -6.21 -2.48 -6.02
CA LEU A 103 -4.80 -2.41 -5.63
C LEU A 103 -4.69 -1.78 -4.25
N GLY A 104 -4.20 -2.57 -3.29
CA GLY A 104 -3.87 -2.15 -1.95
C GLY A 104 -2.40 -1.75 -1.79
N GLY A 105 -1.97 -1.59 -0.52
CA GLY A 105 -0.58 -1.34 -0.18
C GLY A 105 0.33 -2.52 -0.49
N GLU A 106 -0.05 -3.71 -0.08
CA GLU A 106 0.73 -4.95 -0.28
C GLU A 106 -0.05 -6.07 -0.96
N ASP A 107 -1.34 -5.88 -1.18
CA ASP A 107 -2.22 -6.81 -1.85
C ASP A 107 -2.79 -6.24 -3.15
N ALA A 108 -3.08 -7.13 -4.07
CA ALA A 108 -3.79 -6.87 -5.30
C ALA A 108 -4.88 -7.93 -5.46
N LYS A 109 -6.06 -7.52 -5.88
CA LYS A 109 -7.22 -8.40 -5.99
C LYS A 109 -7.94 -8.19 -7.32
N ILE A 110 -8.48 -9.27 -7.86
CA ILE A 110 -9.48 -9.24 -8.92
C ILE A 110 -10.71 -9.96 -8.39
N ILE A 111 -11.85 -9.30 -8.44
CA ILE A 111 -13.14 -9.83 -7.97
C ILE A 111 -14.07 -9.92 -9.18
N TYR A 112 -14.57 -11.11 -9.46
CA TYR A 112 -15.52 -11.37 -10.54
C TYR A 112 -16.92 -11.55 -9.96
N PHE A 113 -17.90 -10.91 -10.58
CA PHE A 113 -19.32 -11.03 -10.25
C PHE A 113 -20.03 -11.74 -11.40
N GLU A 114 -20.31 -13.02 -11.25
CA GLU A 114 -20.90 -13.84 -12.30
C GLU A 114 -22.09 -14.66 -11.78
N ASN A 115 -23.25 -14.51 -12.35
CA ASN A 115 -24.45 -15.30 -12.01
C ASN A 115 -24.79 -15.29 -10.50
N GLY A 116 -24.60 -14.16 -9.84
CA GLY A 116 -24.83 -14.02 -8.39
C GLY A 116 -23.74 -14.59 -7.50
N ASN A 117 -22.66 -15.12 -8.09
CA ASN A 117 -21.49 -15.60 -7.35
C ASN A 117 -20.38 -14.54 -7.36
N VAL A 118 -19.60 -14.53 -6.27
CA VAL A 118 -18.40 -13.69 -6.12
C VAL A 118 -17.17 -14.59 -6.11
N GLU A 119 -16.27 -14.43 -7.07
CA GLU A 119 -14.97 -15.10 -7.12
C GLU A 119 -13.89 -14.07 -6.90
N GLN A 120 -13.13 -14.20 -5.83
CA GLN A 120 -11.97 -13.34 -5.56
C GLN A 120 -10.67 -14.09 -5.82
N ARG A 121 -9.75 -13.41 -6.51
CA ARG A 121 -8.37 -13.82 -6.67
C ARG A 121 -7.47 -12.74 -6.09
N MET A 122 -6.47 -13.15 -5.32
CA MET A 122 -5.57 -12.24 -4.64
C MET A 122 -4.14 -12.72 -4.83
N ASN A 123 -3.18 -11.79 -4.89
CA ASN A 123 -1.77 -12.15 -4.87
C ASN A 123 -1.43 -12.90 -3.56
N GLY A 124 -0.50 -13.84 -3.68
CA GLY A 124 -0.02 -14.60 -2.53
C GLY A 124 1.01 -13.81 -1.71
N ILE A 125 2.27 -14.27 -1.72
CA ILE A 125 3.35 -13.72 -0.88
C ILE A 125 4.03 -12.50 -1.52
N CYS A 126 3.88 -12.29 -2.83
CA CYS A 126 4.63 -11.26 -3.55
C CYS A 126 3.84 -9.96 -3.66
N ALA A 127 4.39 -8.88 -3.11
CA ALA A 127 3.83 -7.53 -3.24
C ALA A 127 4.07 -6.87 -4.62
N GLY A 128 4.61 -7.59 -5.59
CA GLY A 128 4.74 -7.11 -6.98
C GLY A 128 3.37 -6.74 -7.55
N GLY A 129 3.27 -5.57 -8.17
CA GLY A 129 2.00 -5.06 -8.68
C GLY A 129 1.12 -4.36 -7.63
N THR A 130 1.67 -3.94 -6.49
CA THR A 130 0.96 -3.27 -5.40
C THR A 130 1.52 -1.87 -5.12
N GLY A 131 0.90 -1.13 -4.19
CA GLY A 131 1.37 0.19 -3.76
C GLY A 131 2.80 0.18 -3.24
N SER A 132 3.19 -0.82 -2.44
CA SER A 132 4.56 -0.94 -1.92
C SER A 132 5.60 -1.14 -3.02
N PHE A 133 5.26 -1.87 -4.09
CA PHE A 133 6.12 -1.97 -5.27
C PHE A 133 6.30 -0.60 -5.95
N ILE A 134 5.20 0.14 -6.12
CA ILE A 134 5.24 1.49 -6.72
C ILE A 134 6.12 2.42 -5.87
N ASP A 135 5.96 2.42 -4.54
CA ASP A 135 6.78 3.22 -3.63
C ASP A 135 8.28 2.87 -3.71
N GLN A 136 8.62 1.58 -3.81
CA GLN A 136 10.00 1.14 -3.98
C GLN A 136 10.61 1.62 -5.31
N MET A 137 9.84 1.56 -6.39
CA MET A 137 10.31 2.03 -7.71
C MET A 137 10.39 3.55 -7.77
N ALA A 138 9.48 4.25 -7.09
CA ALA A 138 9.54 5.70 -6.94
C ALA A 138 10.83 6.12 -6.22
N SER A 139 11.17 5.46 -5.11
CA SER A 139 12.41 5.73 -4.38
C SER A 139 13.66 5.49 -5.23
N LEU A 140 13.66 4.51 -6.14
CA LEU A 140 14.76 4.26 -7.06
C LEU A 140 14.95 5.41 -8.07
N LEU A 141 13.88 6.10 -8.45
CA LEU A 141 13.89 7.27 -9.32
C LEU A 141 13.98 8.59 -8.55
N GLU A 142 14.25 8.55 -7.23
CA GLU A 142 14.35 9.71 -6.35
C GLU A 142 13.08 10.58 -6.38
N THR A 143 11.92 9.92 -6.28
CA THR A 143 10.61 10.55 -6.26
C THR A 143 9.64 9.76 -5.37
N ASP A 144 8.37 10.11 -5.37
CA ASP A 144 7.26 9.40 -4.72
C ASP A 144 6.24 8.90 -5.74
N ALA A 145 5.20 8.19 -5.30
CA ALA A 145 4.18 7.64 -6.18
C ALA A 145 3.42 8.75 -6.97
N PRO A 146 3.01 9.88 -6.37
CA PRO A 146 2.49 11.03 -7.12
C PRO A 146 3.47 11.55 -8.18
N GLY A 147 4.76 11.66 -7.83
CA GLY A 147 5.79 12.09 -8.77
C GLY A 147 5.98 11.14 -9.96
N LEU A 148 5.91 9.81 -9.73
CA LEU A 148 5.86 8.84 -10.83
C LEU A 148 4.68 9.10 -11.75
N ASN A 149 3.50 9.38 -11.17
CA ASN A 149 2.30 9.66 -11.95
C ASN A 149 2.46 10.91 -12.82
N GLU A 150 3.07 11.98 -12.28
CA GLU A 150 3.34 13.21 -13.05
C GLU A 150 4.34 12.96 -14.19
N TYR A 151 5.43 12.23 -13.94
CA TYR A 151 6.38 11.85 -14.99
C TYR A 151 5.69 11.02 -16.08
N ALA A 152 4.91 10.01 -15.70
CA ALA A 152 4.26 9.12 -16.65
C ALA A 152 3.31 9.81 -17.63
N LYS A 153 2.81 11.02 -17.34
CA LYS A 153 1.98 11.79 -18.28
C LYS A 153 2.67 12.15 -19.59
N ASN A 154 4.00 12.23 -19.60
CA ASN A 154 4.79 12.72 -20.72
C ASN A 154 5.68 11.65 -21.36
N TYR A 155 5.41 10.35 -21.11
CA TYR A 155 6.19 9.26 -21.67
C TYR A 155 6.12 9.21 -23.20
N LYS A 156 7.17 8.73 -23.81
CA LYS A 156 7.30 8.51 -25.27
C LYS A 156 7.51 7.04 -25.62
N ALA A 157 8.10 6.27 -24.71
CA ALA A 157 8.38 4.85 -24.89
C ALA A 157 8.06 4.08 -23.61
N ILE A 158 7.76 2.78 -23.76
CA ILE A 158 7.58 1.85 -22.63
C ILE A 158 8.61 0.75 -22.78
N TYR A 159 9.46 0.59 -21.78
CA TYR A 159 10.46 -0.47 -21.68
C TYR A 159 9.85 -1.74 -21.10
N GLN A 160 10.39 -2.89 -21.50
CA GLN A 160 9.99 -4.16 -20.91
C GLN A 160 10.67 -4.32 -19.55
N ILE A 161 9.88 -4.34 -18.49
CA ILE A 161 10.32 -4.56 -17.11
C ILE A 161 9.69 -5.85 -16.61
N ALA A 162 10.46 -6.69 -15.91
CA ALA A 162 9.97 -7.93 -15.33
C ALA A 162 8.85 -7.65 -14.32
N ALA A 163 7.69 -8.25 -14.58
CA ALA A 163 6.46 -8.01 -13.82
C ALA A 163 6.21 -9.05 -12.71
N ARG A 164 7.24 -9.74 -12.20
CA ARG A 164 7.06 -10.82 -11.22
C ARG A 164 7.60 -10.54 -9.83
N CYS A 165 8.65 -9.75 -9.72
CA CYS A 165 9.33 -9.52 -8.45
C CYS A 165 9.98 -8.14 -8.47
N GLY A 166 9.83 -7.38 -7.38
CA GLY A 166 10.45 -6.05 -7.25
C GLY A 166 11.98 -6.07 -7.37
N VAL A 167 12.64 -7.17 -6.98
CA VAL A 167 14.09 -7.33 -7.14
C VAL A 167 14.46 -7.43 -8.62
N PHE A 168 13.76 -8.25 -9.41
CA PHE A 168 14.01 -8.36 -10.85
C PHE A 168 13.62 -7.08 -11.59
N ALA A 169 12.51 -6.44 -11.22
CA ALA A 169 12.15 -5.15 -11.78
C ALA A 169 13.25 -4.10 -11.57
N LYS A 170 13.85 -4.06 -10.37
CA LYS A 170 14.98 -3.18 -10.08
C LYS A 170 16.21 -3.49 -10.95
N THR A 171 16.51 -4.77 -11.17
CA THR A 171 17.63 -5.18 -12.03
C THR A 171 17.41 -4.85 -13.52
N ASP A 172 16.14 -4.74 -13.95
CA ASP A 172 15.82 -4.30 -15.32
C ASP A 172 15.88 -2.76 -15.44
N ILE A 173 15.43 -2.05 -14.41
CA ILE A 173 15.37 -0.57 -14.41
C ILE A 173 16.77 0.05 -14.30
N GLN A 174 17.64 -0.51 -13.47
CA GLN A 174 18.95 0.10 -13.20
C GLN A 174 19.83 0.24 -14.47
N PRO A 175 19.95 -0.75 -15.38
CA PRO A 175 20.63 -0.55 -16.65
C PRO A 175 20.01 0.56 -17.50
N LEU A 176 18.68 0.63 -17.57
CA LEU A 176 17.97 1.68 -18.31
C LEU A 176 18.29 3.09 -17.80
N ILE A 177 18.39 3.25 -16.46
CA ILE A 177 18.83 4.52 -15.85
C ILE A 177 20.27 4.84 -16.31
N ASN A 178 21.16 3.86 -16.26
CA ASN A 178 22.56 4.03 -16.63
C ASN A 178 22.72 4.37 -18.14
N ASP A 179 21.82 3.85 -18.97
CA ASP A 179 21.78 4.12 -20.41
C ASP A 179 21.08 5.44 -20.76
N GLY A 180 20.61 6.19 -19.74
CA GLY A 180 20.02 7.51 -19.90
C GLY A 180 18.54 7.52 -20.29
N ALA A 181 17.77 6.47 -19.97
CA ALA A 181 16.33 6.44 -20.13
C ALA A 181 15.68 7.57 -19.28
N SER A 182 14.67 8.23 -19.84
CA SER A 182 13.99 9.34 -19.16
C SER A 182 13.15 8.86 -17.97
N LYS A 183 12.97 9.72 -16.95
CA LYS A 183 12.09 9.40 -15.81
C LYS A 183 10.65 9.21 -16.27
N GLU A 184 10.22 9.90 -17.29
CA GLU A 184 8.91 9.80 -17.92
C GLU A 184 8.65 8.39 -18.46
N ASP A 185 9.56 7.90 -19.28
CA ASP A 185 9.48 6.58 -19.89
C ASP A 185 9.59 5.46 -18.85
N LEU A 186 10.49 5.61 -17.87
CA LEU A 186 10.66 4.66 -16.77
C LEU A 186 9.40 4.59 -15.90
N SER A 187 8.78 5.73 -15.58
CA SER A 187 7.56 5.78 -14.76
C SER A 187 6.39 5.08 -15.45
N ALA A 188 6.17 5.34 -16.74
CA ALA A 188 5.17 4.65 -17.54
C ALA A 188 5.44 3.15 -17.65
N SER A 189 6.72 2.76 -17.77
CA SER A 189 7.16 1.35 -17.83
C SER A 189 6.92 0.62 -16.50
N ILE A 190 7.15 1.28 -15.36
CA ILE A 190 6.84 0.76 -14.02
C ILE A 190 5.33 0.53 -13.89
N PHE A 191 4.50 1.47 -14.27
CA PHE A 191 3.04 1.30 -14.25
C PHE A 191 2.58 0.16 -15.17
N GLN A 192 3.17 0.04 -16.36
CA GLN A 192 2.88 -1.08 -17.25
C GLN A 192 3.29 -2.42 -16.63
N ALA A 193 4.40 -2.48 -15.90
CA ALA A 193 4.81 -3.69 -15.17
C ALA A 193 3.81 -4.07 -14.07
N VAL A 194 3.28 -3.09 -13.32
CA VAL A 194 2.19 -3.30 -12.33
C VAL A 194 0.96 -3.90 -13.01
N VAL A 195 0.52 -3.34 -14.12
CA VAL A 195 -0.63 -3.83 -14.91
C VAL A 195 -0.41 -5.27 -15.37
N ASN A 196 0.73 -5.55 -15.98
CA ASN A 196 1.08 -6.87 -16.47
C ASN A 196 1.14 -7.91 -15.34
N GLN A 197 1.70 -7.54 -14.19
CA GLN A 197 1.75 -8.39 -13.00
C GLN A 197 0.35 -8.71 -12.47
N THR A 198 -0.50 -7.70 -12.35
CA THR A 198 -1.87 -7.87 -11.84
C THR A 198 -2.68 -8.77 -12.78
N ILE A 199 -2.67 -8.48 -14.08
CA ILE A 199 -3.45 -9.25 -15.05
C ILE A 199 -2.92 -10.67 -15.17
N SER A 200 -1.62 -10.86 -15.42
CA SER A 200 -1.06 -12.20 -15.63
C SER A 200 -1.05 -13.05 -14.35
N GLY A 201 -0.79 -12.41 -13.21
CA GLY A 201 -0.66 -13.10 -11.92
C GLY A 201 -2.01 -13.47 -11.29
N LEU A 202 -3.03 -12.66 -11.47
CA LEU A 202 -4.33 -12.86 -10.81
C LEU A 202 -5.41 -13.38 -11.75
N ALA A 203 -5.53 -12.83 -12.96
CA ALA A 203 -6.55 -13.30 -13.89
C ALA A 203 -6.27 -14.73 -14.37
N CYS A 204 -4.99 -15.14 -14.48
CA CYS A 204 -4.60 -16.50 -14.87
C CYS A 204 -5.37 -17.02 -16.09
N GLY A 205 -5.54 -16.17 -17.11
CA GLY A 205 -6.26 -16.48 -18.33
C GLY A 205 -7.79 -16.30 -18.27
N LYS A 206 -8.39 -16.00 -17.10
CA LYS A 206 -9.81 -15.64 -17.03
C LYS A 206 -9.99 -14.23 -17.61
N PRO A 207 -10.92 -14.02 -18.56
CA PRO A 207 -11.11 -12.73 -19.17
C PRO A 207 -11.55 -11.66 -18.16
N ILE A 208 -10.95 -10.47 -18.23
CA ILE A 208 -11.41 -9.26 -17.57
C ILE A 208 -12.18 -8.46 -18.61
N ARG A 209 -13.51 -8.42 -18.51
CA ARG A 209 -14.39 -7.80 -19.49
C ARG A 209 -15.71 -7.35 -18.87
N GLY A 210 -16.47 -6.55 -19.60
CA GLY A 210 -17.70 -5.92 -19.13
C GLY A 210 -17.35 -4.65 -18.35
N HIS A 211 -18.15 -4.29 -17.37
CA HIS A 211 -17.93 -3.11 -16.56
C HIS A 211 -16.87 -3.39 -15.49
N VAL A 212 -15.72 -2.74 -15.61
CA VAL A 212 -14.56 -2.94 -14.72
C VAL A 212 -14.45 -1.79 -13.73
N ALA A 213 -14.61 -2.12 -12.44
CA ALA A 213 -14.42 -1.16 -11.37
C ALA A 213 -12.95 -1.11 -10.91
N PHE A 214 -12.41 0.10 -10.78
CA PHE A 214 -11.05 0.35 -10.30
C PHE A 214 -11.08 0.87 -8.87
N LEU A 215 -10.52 0.09 -7.92
CA LEU A 215 -10.58 0.33 -6.49
C LEU A 215 -9.20 0.37 -5.85
N GLY A 216 -9.15 0.92 -4.63
CA GLY A 216 -7.94 1.01 -3.81
C GLY A 216 -7.13 2.27 -4.08
N GLY A 217 -6.24 2.61 -3.15
CA GLY A 217 -5.46 3.85 -3.17
C GLY A 217 -4.66 4.06 -4.46
N PRO A 218 -3.85 3.10 -4.90
CA PRO A 218 -3.08 3.26 -6.14
C PRO A 218 -3.93 3.60 -7.36
N LEU A 219 -5.07 2.93 -7.56
CA LEU A 219 -5.95 3.18 -8.73
C LEU A 219 -6.80 4.44 -8.57
N HIS A 220 -6.99 4.91 -7.33
CA HIS A 220 -7.67 6.17 -7.07
C HIS A 220 -6.77 7.38 -7.34
N PHE A 221 -5.54 7.37 -6.78
CA PHE A 221 -4.65 8.54 -6.82
C PHE A 221 -3.75 8.60 -8.06
N LEU A 222 -3.45 7.47 -8.72
CA LEU A 222 -2.53 7.41 -9.85
C LEU A 222 -3.30 7.25 -11.16
N SER A 223 -3.62 8.37 -11.80
CA SER A 223 -4.39 8.42 -13.04
C SER A 223 -3.73 7.65 -14.18
N GLU A 224 -2.39 7.74 -14.29
CA GLU A 224 -1.64 7.09 -15.36
C GLU A 224 -1.53 5.57 -15.16
N LEU A 225 -1.53 5.10 -13.91
CA LEU A 225 -1.64 3.67 -13.61
C LEU A 225 -3.02 3.14 -14.06
N LYS A 226 -4.09 3.83 -13.72
CA LYS A 226 -5.45 3.48 -14.16
C LYS A 226 -5.57 3.51 -15.69
N ALA A 227 -5.03 4.55 -16.33
CA ALA A 227 -4.99 4.65 -17.79
C ALA A 227 -4.22 3.48 -18.45
N ALA A 228 -3.13 3.03 -17.81
CA ALA A 228 -2.39 1.85 -18.29
C ALA A 228 -3.22 0.56 -18.23
N PHE A 229 -4.06 0.35 -17.19
CA PHE A 229 -5.02 -0.75 -17.13
C PHE A 229 -6.07 -0.64 -18.24
N ILE A 230 -6.71 0.52 -18.39
CA ILE A 230 -7.74 0.76 -19.41
C ILE A 230 -7.19 0.46 -20.80
N ARG A 231 -6.00 0.97 -21.12
CA ARG A 231 -5.31 0.73 -22.40
C ARG A 231 -4.99 -0.75 -22.62
N THR A 232 -4.47 -1.43 -21.59
CA THR A 232 -4.03 -2.85 -21.70
C THR A 232 -5.23 -3.79 -21.83
N LEU A 233 -6.34 -3.49 -21.17
CA LEU A 233 -7.57 -4.27 -21.22
C LEU A 233 -8.47 -3.88 -22.39
N HIS A 234 -8.11 -2.83 -23.16
CA HIS A 234 -8.88 -2.27 -24.27
C HIS A 234 -10.31 -1.88 -23.88
N LEU A 235 -10.48 -1.33 -22.66
CA LEU A 235 -11.80 -0.92 -22.17
C LEU A 235 -12.26 0.38 -22.84
N THR A 236 -13.54 0.45 -23.15
CA THR A 236 -14.20 1.69 -23.55
C THR A 236 -14.59 2.52 -22.33
N ASP A 237 -14.90 3.81 -22.53
CA ASP A 237 -15.31 4.69 -21.43
C ASP A 237 -16.59 4.19 -20.71
N GLU A 238 -17.48 3.49 -21.42
CA GLU A 238 -18.70 2.91 -20.86
C GLU A 238 -18.43 1.71 -19.95
N GLU A 239 -17.34 0.99 -20.19
CA GLU A 239 -16.92 -0.18 -19.43
C GLU A 239 -16.14 0.20 -18.17
N VAL A 240 -15.68 1.44 -18.05
CA VAL A 240 -14.87 1.91 -16.91
C VAL A 240 -15.76 2.40 -15.79
N ILE A 241 -15.64 1.78 -14.61
CA ILE A 241 -16.24 2.25 -13.36
C ILE A 241 -15.14 2.78 -12.45
N ALA A 242 -15.11 4.10 -12.21
CA ALA A 242 -14.15 4.77 -11.34
C ALA A 242 -14.89 5.67 -10.34
N PRO A 243 -15.45 5.11 -9.26
CA PRO A 243 -16.18 5.87 -8.26
C PRO A 243 -15.29 6.91 -7.56
N ALA A 244 -15.86 8.06 -7.20
CA ALA A 244 -15.14 9.13 -6.52
C ALA A 244 -14.46 8.68 -5.22
N ASN A 245 -15.09 7.75 -4.49
CA ASN A 245 -14.60 7.20 -3.22
C ASN A 245 -13.97 5.80 -3.37
N SER A 246 -13.44 5.47 -4.55
CA SER A 246 -12.93 4.12 -4.87
C SER A 246 -11.88 3.58 -3.89
N HIS A 247 -11.14 4.44 -3.21
CA HIS A 247 -10.15 4.08 -2.18
C HIS A 247 -10.76 3.76 -0.81
N LEU A 248 -12.05 4.03 -0.60
CA LEU A 248 -12.77 3.87 0.66
C LEU A 248 -13.78 2.71 0.64
N PHE A 249 -13.91 1.97 -0.47
CA PHE A 249 -14.96 0.96 -0.65
C PHE A 249 -14.95 -0.12 0.42
N ALA A 250 -13.76 -0.55 0.89
CA ALA A 250 -13.67 -1.50 1.98
C ALA A 250 -14.24 -0.92 3.30
N ALA A 251 -13.91 0.33 3.65
CA ALA A 251 -14.44 0.97 4.84
C ALA A 251 -15.95 1.25 4.71
N MET A 252 -16.41 1.78 3.57
CA MET A 252 -17.83 2.03 3.31
C MET A 252 -18.63 0.73 3.40
N GLY A 253 -18.14 -0.34 2.77
CA GLY A 253 -18.77 -1.65 2.83
C GLY A 253 -18.75 -2.27 4.23
N ALA A 254 -17.72 -2.02 5.03
CA ALA A 254 -17.71 -2.42 6.43
C ALA A 254 -18.85 -1.73 7.20
N ALA A 255 -19.01 -0.41 7.05
CA ALA A 255 -20.12 0.33 7.66
C ALA A 255 -21.49 -0.25 7.27
N MET A 256 -21.68 -0.65 6.01
CA MET A 256 -22.92 -1.27 5.51
C MET A 256 -23.20 -2.67 6.09
N ASN A 257 -22.16 -3.36 6.59
CA ASN A 257 -22.27 -4.69 7.22
C ASN A 257 -22.35 -4.61 8.75
N TYR A 258 -22.82 -3.51 9.28
CA TYR A 258 -22.96 -3.27 10.73
C TYR A 258 -23.78 -4.35 11.44
N LYS A 259 -23.60 -4.47 12.76
CA LYS A 259 -24.43 -5.30 13.63
C LYS A 259 -25.30 -4.41 14.49
N ALA A 260 -26.61 -4.61 14.41
CA ALA A 260 -27.59 -3.77 15.09
C ALA A 260 -27.52 -3.82 16.65
N ASP A 261 -26.97 -4.92 17.18
CA ASP A 261 -26.79 -5.14 18.63
C ASP A 261 -25.46 -4.56 19.16
N VAL A 262 -24.62 -4.00 18.31
CA VAL A 262 -23.34 -3.40 18.69
C VAL A 262 -23.39 -1.89 18.45
N THR A 263 -23.25 -1.14 19.53
CA THR A 263 -23.24 0.34 19.52
C THR A 263 -22.08 0.85 20.36
N THR A 264 -21.49 1.95 19.93
CA THR A 264 -20.45 2.68 20.69
C THR A 264 -20.55 4.17 20.36
N SER A 265 -19.89 5.03 21.12
CA SER A 265 -19.74 6.44 20.73
C SER A 265 -18.36 6.74 20.19
N ILE A 266 -18.21 7.88 19.49
CA ILE A 266 -16.91 8.35 19.02
C ILE A 266 -15.96 8.58 20.20
N ASP A 267 -16.45 9.19 21.30
CA ASP A 267 -15.65 9.45 22.49
C ASP A 267 -15.19 8.16 23.17
N GLU A 268 -16.02 7.11 23.19
CA GLU A 268 -15.63 5.80 23.73
C GLU A 268 -14.53 5.14 22.89
N LEU A 269 -14.62 5.20 21.56
CA LEU A 269 -13.56 4.68 20.69
C LEU A 269 -12.24 5.45 20.90
N ILE A 270 -12.28 6.77 20.99
CA ILE A 270 -11.11 7.61 21.30
C ILE A 270 -10.52 7.21 22.66
N ARG A 271 -11.36 7.01 23.69
CA ARG A 271 -10.92 6.59 25.02
C ARG A 271 -10.20 5.23 24.99
N LEU A 272 -10.76 4.25 24.27
CA LEU A 272 -10.17 2.93 24.11
C LEU A 272 -8.84 3.00 23.38
N LEU A 273 -8.78 3.73 22.26
CA LEU A 273 -7.56 3.91 21.46
C LEU A 273 -6.46 4.68 22.21
N SER A 274 -6.83 5.58 23.14
CA SER A 274 -5.89 6.36 23.98
C SER A 274 -5.34 5.58 25.16
N SER A 275 -5.94 4.43 25.52
CA SER A 275 -5.49 3.65 26.66
C SER A 275 -4.16 2.95 26.38
N ASP A 276 -3.32 2.76 27.43
CA ASP A 276 -2.07 2.00 27.34
C ASP A 276 -2.34 0.50 27.17
N ILE A 277 -2.65 0.09 25.95
CA ILE A 277 -2.87 -1.30 25.61
C ILE A 277 -1.52 -1.90 25.29
N LYS A 278 -1.02 -2.78 26.15
CA LYS A 278 0.10 -3.65 25.81
C LYS A 278 -0.40 -4.69 24.82
N ILE A 279 -0.21 -4.42 23.53
CA ILE A 279 -0.38 -5.43 22.49
C ILE A 279 0.64 -6.52 22.80
N GLN A 280 0.20 -7.67 23.30
CA GLN A 280 1.08 -8.83 23.37
C GLN A 280 1.47 -9.19 21.94
N ALA A 281 2.74 -8.94 21.60
CA ALA A 281 3.26 -9.38 20.31
C ALA A 281 3.17 -10.92 20.28
N GLU A 282 2.28 -11.46 19.45
CA GLU A 282 2.14 -12.92 19.24
C GLU A 282 3.34 -13.51 18.47
N THR A 283 4.30 -12.67 18.08
CA THR A 283 5.47 -13.10 17.31
C THR A 283 6.61 -13.51 18.23
N ALA A 284 7.15 -14.71 18.01
CA ALA A 284 8.40 -15.13 18.62
C ALA A 284 9.51 -14.15 18.23
N ARG A 285 10.16 -13.58 19.22
CA ARG A 285 11.31 -12.68 19.01
C ARG A 285 12.58 -13.52 19.05
N MET A 286 13.48 -13.24 18.12
CA MET A 286 14.86 -13.74 18.21
C MET A 286 15.57 -13.01 19.35
N ASP A 287 16.59 -13.68 19.93
CA ASP A 287 17.47 -13.03 20.88
C ASP A 287 18.17 -11.82 20.22
N PRO A 288 18.49 -10.76 21.01
CA PRO A 288 19.29 -9.66 20.51
C PRO A 288 20.63 -10.14 19.95
N LEU A 289 21.14 -9.51 18.91
CA LEU A 289 22.44 -9.85 18.31
C LEU A 289 23.57 -9.78 19.33
N PHE A 290 23.49 -8.85 20.25
CA PHE A 290 24.40 -8.73 21.42
C PHE A 290 23.55 -8.67 22.69
N LYS A 291 23.93 -9.47 23.71
CA LYS A 291 23.20 -9.52 24.99
C LYS A 291 23.41 -8.29 25.84
N ASN A 292 24.59 -7.65 25.69
CA ASN A 292 24.99 -6.49 26.46
C ASN A 292 26.07 -5.65 25.73
N GLN A 293 26.42 -4.53 26.31
CA GLN A 293 27.45 -3.63 25.76
C GLN A 293 28.82 -4.29 25.66
N GLU A 294 29.18 -5.18 26.56
CA GLU A 294 30.47 -5.90 26.55
C GLU A 294 30.64 -6.77 25.31
N GLU A 295 29.59 -7.53 24.93
CA GLU A 295 29.63 -8.35 23.71
C GLU A 295 29.75 -7.47 22.46
N TYR A 296 29.07 -6.32 22.42
CA TYR A 296 29.20 -5.37 21.32
C TYR A 296 30.59 -4.77 21.23
N ASP A 297 31.18 -4.39 22.36
CA ASP A 297 32.54 -3.82 22.41
C ASP A 297 33.60 -4.87 22.04
N ALA A 298 33.43 -6.12 22.47
CA ALA A 298 34.26 -7.24 22.05
C ALA A 298 34.23 -7.47 20.54
N PHE A 299 33.02 -7.42 19.94
CA PHE A 299 32.81 -7.51 18.50
C PHE A 299 33.52 -6.35 17.77
N LYS A 300 33.35 -5.12 18.22
CA LYS A 300 34.03 -3.95 17.64
C LYS A 300 35.54 -4.08 17.74
N LYS A 301 36.06 -4.52 18.90
CA LYS A 301 37.50 -4.74 19.11
C LYS A 301 38.01 -5.82 18.16
N TRP A 302 37.28 -6.92 17.98
CA TRP A 302 37.64 -7.98 17.03
C TRP A 302 37.70 -7.45 15.60
N HIS A 303 36.72 -6.67 15.18
CA HIS A 303 36.70 -6.07 13.84
C HIS A 303 37.82 -5.02 13.65
N SER A 304 38.20 -4.27 14.67
CA SER A 304 39.19 -3.20 14.57
C SER A 304 40.60 -3.66 14.21
N VAL A 305 40.88 -4.98 14.35
CA VAL A 305 42.18 -5.53 13.91
C VAL A 305 42.24 -5.87 12.42
N HIS A 306 41.10 -5.84 11.74
CA HIS A 306 40.94 -6.14 10.31
C HIS A 306 40.78 -4.84 9.49
N THR A 307 41.55 -3.81 9.81
CA THR A 307 41.54 -2.54 9.08
C THR A 307 42.73 -2.43 8.16
N VAL A 308 42.59 -1.66 7.09
CA VAL A 308 43.74 -1.27 6.24
C VAL A 308 44.40 -0.03 6.82
N THR A 309 45.71 0.11 6.62
CA THR A 309 46.42 1.34 7.00
C THR A 309 45.99 2.45 6.03
N GLU A 310 45.41 3.52 6.60
CA GLU A 310 45.03 4.70 5.81
C GLU A 310 46.21 5.68 5.81
N GLY A 311 46.54 6.19 4.61
CA GLY A 311 47.56 7.22 4.43
C GLY A 311 46.90 8.51 3.91
N ASN A 312 47.60 9.64 4.12
CA ASN A 312 47.20 10.90 3.52
C ASN A 312 47.81 11.04 2.12
N LEU A 313 47.00 11.15 1.11
CA LEU A 313 47.42 11.27 -0.29
C LEU A 313 48.31 12.52 -0.49
N ALA A 314 48.10 13.61 0.26
CA ALA A 314 48.89 14.83 0.17
C ALA A 314 50.34 14.65 0.62
N ASP A 315 50.62 13.69 1.49
CA ASP A 315 51.92 13.42 2.06
C ASP A 315 52.66 12.29 1.34
N TYR A 316 52.02 11.65 0.38
CA TYR A 316 52.57 10.50 -0.35
C TYR A 316 53.24 10.93 -1.67
N HIS A 317 54.52 10.61 -1.83
CA HIS A 317 55.31 10.98 -3.04
C HIS A 317 55.80 9.77 -3.85
N GLY A 318 55.21 8.58 -3.62
CA GLY A 318 55.54 7.37 -4.31
C GLY A 318 54.68 7.08 -5.59
N LYS A 319 54.88 5.94 -6.17
CA LYS A 319 53.94 5.44 -7.23
C LYS A 319 52.70 4.92 -6.58
N CYS A 320 51.52 5.30 -7.14
CA CYS A 320 50.22 4.86 -6.67
C CYS A 320 49.51 4.02 -7.75
N PHE A 321 48.60 3.18 -7.28
CA PHE A 321 47.63 2.46 -8.10
C PHE A 321 46.25 2.99 -7.82
N LEU A 322 45.52 3.36 -8.86
CA LEU A 322 44.16 3.82 -8.75
C LEU A 322 43.21 2.66 -9.07
N GLY A 323 42.38 2.28 -8.09
CA GLY A 323 41.28 1.34 -8.25
C GLY A 323 39.95 2.08 -8.31
N ILE A 324 39.11 1.75 -9.28
CA ILE A 324 37.74 2.29 -9.42
C ILE A 324 36.78 1.11 -9.46
N ASP A 325 35.84 1.09 -8.52
CA ASP A 325 34.70 0.17 -8.50
C ASP A 325 33.43 0.96 -8.84
N ALA A 326 32.94 0.79 -10.07
CA ALA A 326 31.70 1.42 -10.53
C ALA A 326 30.54 0.44 -10.38
N GLY A 327 29.93 0.44 -9.19
CA GLY A 327 28.74 -0.37 -8.91
C GLY A 327 27.45 0.28 -9.42
N SER A 328 26.38 -0.47 -9.42
CA SER A 328 25.06 -0.02 -9.91
C SER A 328 24.45 1.13 -9.09
N THR A 329 24.83 1.27 -7.82
CA THR A 329 24.29 2.31 -6.91
C THR A 329 25.37 3.22 -6.32
N THR A 330 26.61 2.78 -6.29
CA THR A 330 27.72 3.55 -5.69
C THR A 330 28.99 3.36 -6.52
N THR A 331 29.74 4.43 -6.68
CA THR A 331 31.10 4.37 -7.19
C THR A 331 32.10 4.58 -6.05
N LYS A 332 33.12 3.71 -5.98
CA LYS A 332 34.17 3.78 -4.99
C LYS A 332 35.50 3.98 -5.68
N VAL A 333 36.35 4.78 -5.09
CA VAL A 333 37.71 5.02 -5.59
C VAL A 333 38.68 4.75 -4.45
N ALA A 334 39.73 4.00 -4.73
CA ALA A 334 40.82 3.75 -3.81
C ALA A 334 42.16 4.04 -4.50
N VAL A 335 43.03 4.77 -3.81
CA VAL A 335 44.44 4.98 -4.21
C VAL A 335 45.29 4.17 -3.27
N VAL A 336 46.09 3.26 -3.80
CA VAL A 336 46.98 2.40 -3.01
C VAL A 336 48.43 2.72 -3.40
N GLY A 337 49.25 3.01 -2.42
CA GLY A 337 50.67 3.28 -2.55
C GLY A 337 51.56 2.06 -2.33
#